data_09cb9ef44cef3e72458bfbec5ecc3182
#
_entry.id   09cb9ef44cef3e72458bfbec5ecc3182
#
_cell.length_a   1.000
_cell.length_b   1.000
_cell.length_c   1.000
_cell.angle_alpha   90.00
_cell.angle_beta   90.00
_cell.angle_gamma   90.00
#
_symmetry.space_group_name_H-M   'P 1'
#
loop_
_entity.id
_entity.type
_entity.pdbx_description
1 polymer ?
#
loop_
_entity_poly.entity_id
_entity_poly.type
_entity_poly.pdbx_seq_one_letter_code
_entity_poly.pdbx_strand_id
1 'polypeptide(L)'
;MTAKLYGIPTCDTVRKARKWLTEHGIDHQFVDVRESTPPKSQIEHWVNSLGAAKMVNKRSTTWKTMSDEDRSEAETGDTSAVLLANPTLIKRPVLEHGDVLDVGFSIDAYTQYFQQ
;
A
#
# COMPACT_ATOMS: atom_id res chain seq x y z
N MET A 1 -6.28 18.76 5.23
CA MET A 1 -6.34 17.64 4.25
C MET A 1 -6.22 16.33 4.99
N THR A 2 -7.14 15.40 4.76
CA THR A 2 -7.16 14.13 5.46
C THR A 2 -6.27 13.12 4.75
N ALA A 3 -5.36 12.49 5.49
CA ALA A 3 -4.54 11.42 4.96
C ALA A 3 -5.38 10.16 4.76
N LYS A 4 -5.04 9.35 3.77
CA LYS A 4 -5.66 8.04 3.55
C LYS A 4 -4.61 6.96 3.68
N LEU A 5 -4.92 5.95 4.46
CA LEU A 5 -4.03 4.81 4.70
C LEU A 5 -4.73 3.54 4.22
N TYR A 6 -4.12 2.87 3.26
CA TYR A 6 -4.67 1.65 2.65
C TYR A 6 -3.91 0.44 3.16
N GLY A 7 -4.62 -0.56 3.63
CA GLY A 7 -3.96 -1.75 4.14
C GLY A 7 -4.93 -2.82 4.59
N ILE A 8 -4.46 -3.67 5.49
CA ILE A 8 -5.24 -4.74 6.09
C ILE A 8 -5.12 -4.59 7.61
N PRO A 9 -6.25 -4.62 8.37
CA PRO A 9 -6.19 -4.35 9.82
C PRO A 9 -5.29 -5.28 10.61
N THR A 10 -5.08 -6.50 10.13
CA THR A 10 -4.28 -7.52 10.83
C THR A 10 -2.78 -7.44 10.53
N CYS A 11 -2.35 -6.57 9.62
CA CYS A 11 -0.94 -6.39 9.29
C CYS A 11 -0.23 -5.56 10.35
N ASP A 12 0.87 -6.08 10.92
CA ASP A 12 1.61 -5.40 11.99
C ASP A 12 2.13 -4.03 11.56
N THR A 13 2.66 -3.91 10.35
CA THR A 13 3.16 -2.63 9.83
C THR A 13 2.03 -1.61 9.71
N VAL A 14 0.86 -2.06 9.27
CA VAL A 14 -0.34 -1.21 9.19
C VAL A 14 -0.77 -0.74 10.58
N ARG A 15 -0.77 -1.64 11.56
CA ARG A 15 -1.12 -1.28 12.94
C ARG A 15 -0.18 -0.22 13.49
N LYS A 16 1.12 -0.37 13.24
CA LYS A 16 2.13 0.60 13.68
C LYS A 16 1.90 1.97 13.03
N ALA A 17 1.61 2.00 11.75
CA ALA A 17 1.33 3.25 11.04
C ALA A 17 0.08 3.93 11.59
N ARG A 18 -1.00 3.19 11.79
CA ARG A 18 -2.25 3.73 12.34
C ARG A 18 -2.05 4.29 13.75
N LYS A 19 -1.31 3.55 14.59
CA LYS A 19 -1.00 3.98 15.94
C LYS A 19 -0.22 5.29 15.94
N TRP A 20 0.80 5.38 15.09
CA TRP A 20 1.62 6.59 14.98
C TRP A 20 0.77 7.80 14.57
N LEU A 21 -0.08 7.63 13.55
CA LEU A 21 -0.96 8.71 13.08
C LEU A 21 -1.91 9.18 14.18
N THR A 22 -2.50 8.25 14.91
CA THR A 22 -3.42 8.57 16.01
C THR A 22 -2.70 9.29 17.14
N GLU A 23 -1.52 8.80 17.54
CA GLU A 23 -0.74 9.40 18.64
C GLU A 23 -0.26 10.81 18.31
N HIS A 24 -0.05 11.11 17.03
CA HIS A 24 0.39 12.43 16.59
C HIS A 24 -0.76 13.36 16.17
N GLY A 25 -2.00 12.93 16.45
CA GLY A 25 -3.18 13.76 16.20
C GLY A 25 -3.44 14.04 14.72
N ILE A 26 -3.00 13.14 13.82
CA ILE A 26 -3.16 13.31 12.39
C ILE A 26 -4.46 12.67 11.94
N ASP A 27 -5.36 13.49 11.39
CA ASP A 27 -6.62 12.99 10.83
C ASP A 27 -6.31 12.09 9.65
N HIS A 28 -6.87 10.88 9.68
CA HIS A 28 -6.67 9.93 8.59
C HIS A 28 -7.87 9.00 8.46
N GLN A 29 -8.06 8.51 7.24
CA GLN A 29 -9.06 7.50 6.92
C GLN A 29 -8.33 6.20 6.61
N PHE A 30 -8.73 5.11 7.27
CA PHE A 30 -8.21 3.79 6.97
C PHE A 30 -9.12 3.09 5.97
N VAL A 31 -8.53 2.49 4.93
CA VAL A 31 -9.24 1.72 3.91
C VAL A 31 -8.69 0.29 3.89
N ASP A 32 -9.56 -0.69 4.15
CA ASP A 32 -9.20 -2.11 4.04
C ASP A 32 -9.27 -2.49 2.55
N VAL A 33 -8.12 -2.79 1.96
CA VAL A 33 -8.03 -3.06 0.52
C VAL A 33 -8.72 -4.37 0.10
N ARG A 34 -9.01 -5.26 1.05
CA ARG A 34 -9.77 -6.49 0.75
C ARG A 34 -11.25 -6.23 0.65
N GLU A 35 -11.78 -5.33 1.49
CA GLU A 35 -13.21 -5.01 1.53
C GLU A 35 -13.56 -3.90 0.55
N SER A 36 -12.67 -2.94 0.37
CA SER A 36 -12.87 -1.76 -0.47
C SER A 36 -11.67 -1.62 -1.40
N THR A 37 -11.50 -2.58 -2.30
CA THR A 37 -10.38 -2.57 -3.24
C THR A 37 -10.44 -1.33 -4.11
N PRO A 38 -9.36 -0.54 -4.17
CA PRO A 38 -9.33 0.65 -5.04
C PRO A 38 -9.54 0.27 -6.51
N PRO A 39 -10.08 1.18 -7.32
CA PRO A 39 -10.24 0.91 -8.74
C PRO A 39 -8.89 0.78 -9.44
N LYS A 40 -8.88 0.11 -10.59
CA LYS A 40 -7.64 -0.15 -11.34
C LYS A 40 -6.89 1.14 -11.65
N SER A 41 -7.59 2.22 -11.97
CA SER A 41 -6.96 3.51 -12.27
C SER A 41 -6.14 4.06 -11.11
N GLN A 42 -6.60 3.89 -9.88
CA GLN A 42 -5.87 4.31 -8.69
C GLN A 42 -4.65 3.43 -8.46
N ILE A 43 -4.79 2.13 -8.62
CA ILE A 43 -3.67 1.19 -8.48
C ILE A 43 -2.62 1.47 -9.58
N GLU A 44 -3.05 1.77 -10.80
CA GLU A 44 -2.14 2.16 -11.88
C GLU A 44 -1.36 3.43 -11.51
N HIS A 45 -2.02 4.40 -10.90
CA HIS A 45 -1.35 5.61 -10.43
C HIS A 45 -0.25 5.26 -9.41
N TRP A 46 -0.54 4.38 -8.47
CA TRP A 46 0.45 3.93 -7.48
C TRP A 46 1.64 3.23 -8.15
N VAL A 47 1.36 2.31 -9.07
CA VAL A 47 2.41 1.57 -9.79
C VAL A 47 3.26 2.50 -10.63
N ASN A 48 2.63 3.45 -11.34
CA ASN A 48 3.35 4.40 -12.18
C ASN A 48 4.22 5.36 -11.37
N SER A 49 3.76 5.72 -10.16
CA SER A 49 4.46 6.65 -9.29
C SER A 49 5.61 6.01 -8.52
N LEU A 50 5.41 4.79 -8.02
CA LEU A 50 6.35 4.12 -7.12
C LEU A 50 7.11 2.97 -7.76
N GLY A 51 6.57 2.39 -8.83
CA GLY A 51 7.15 1.24 -9.51
C GLY A 51 6.62 -0.09 -8.99
N ALA A 52 6.59 -1.08 -9.89
CA ALA A 52 6.11 -2.42 -9.56
C ALA A 52 6.90 -3.06 -8.41
N ALA A 53 8.22 -2.86 -8.37
CA ALA A 53 9.07 -3.44 -7.33
C ALA A 53 8.67 -2.99 -5.93
N LYS A 54 8.24 -1.73 -5.77
CA LYS A 54 7.78 -1.21 -4.49
C LYS A 54 6.37 -1.66 -4.14
N MET A 55 5.50 -1.81 -5.16
CA MET A 55 4.09 -2.09 -4.93
C MET A 55 3.80 -3.56 -4.67
N VAL A 56 4.62 -4.47 -5.16
CA VAL A 56 4.41 -5.91 -5.02
C VAL A 56 5.04 -6.42 -3.73
N ASN A 57 4.22 -7.00 -2.85
CA ASN A 57 4.71 -7.53 -1.58
C ASN A 57 5.14 -8.99 -1.73
N LYS A 58 6.43 -9.20 -1.99
CA LYS A 58 7.03 -10.52 -2.18
C LYS A 58 7.12 -11.34 -0.90
N ARG A 59 6.84 -10.76 0.25
CA ARG A 59 6.79 -11.47 1.54
C ARG A 59 5.41 -12.03 1.82
N SER A 60 4.39 -11.68 1.03
CA SER A 60 3.02 -12.13 1.25
C SER A 60 2.87 -13.61 0.93
N THR A 61 1.93 -14.26 1.60
CA THR A 61 1.54 -15.64 1.28
C THR A 61 1.03 -15.72 -0.16
N THR A 62 0.30 -14.71 -0.62
CA THR A 62 -0.18 -14.61 -1.99
C THR A 62 0.95 -14.76 -2.99
N TRP A 63 2.04 -14.01 -2.82
CA TRP A 63 3.21 -14.10 -3.70
C TRP A 63 3.82 -15.51 -3.70
N LYS A 64 3.97 -16.09 -2.52
CA LYS A 64 4.61 -17.40 -2.35
C LYS A 64 3.84 -18.52 -3.03
N THR A 65 2.52 -18.39 -3.18
CA THR A 65 1.67 -19.40 -3.78
C THR A 65 1.36 -19.14 -5.25
N MET A 66 1.83 -18.00 -5.81
CA MET A 66 1.60 -17.67 -7.21
C MET A 66 2.49 -18.50 -8.15
N SER A 67 1.98 -18.75 -9.36
CA SER A 67 2.77 -19.38 -10.41
C SER A 67 3.88 -18.45 -10.90
N ASP A 68 4.90 -19.01 -11.56
CA ASP A 68 5.97 -18.20 -12.15
C ASP A 68 5.43 -17.24 -13.21
N GLU A 69 4.40 -17.66 -13.97
CA GLU A 69 3.75 -16.79 -14.96
C GLU A 69 3.09 -15.59 -14.29
N ASP A 70 2.33 -15.82 -13.21
CA ASP A 70 1.64 -14.74 -12.49
C ASP A 70 2.62 -13.81 -11.81
N ARG A 71 3.72 -14.33 -11.26
CA ARG A 71 4.78 -13.51 -10.68
C ARG A 71 5.43 -12.62 -11.73
N SER A 72 5.71 -13.17 -12.90
CA SER A 72 6.29 -12.42 -14.02
C SER A 72 5.35 -11.31 -14.46
N GLU A 73 4.05 -11.60 -14.57
CA GLU A 73 3.05 -10.60 -14.93
C GLU A 73 2.98 -9.47 -13.88
N ALA A 74 3.09 -9.83 -12.61
CA ALA A 74 3.10 -8.84 -11.52
C ALA A 74 4.33 -7.93 -11.57
N GLU A 75 5.49 -8.46 -11.95
CA GLU A 75 6.74 -7.71 -11.94
C GLU A 75 6.98 -6.91 -13.22
N THR A 76 6.64 -7.47 -14.38
CA THR A 76 7.01 -6.90 -15.68
C THR A 76 5.85 -6.76 -16.66
N GLY A 77 4.69 -7.29 -16.35
CA GLY A 77 3.51 -7.19 -17.19
C GLY A 77 2.54 -6.13 -16.67
N ASP A 78 1.24 -6.47 -16.64
CA ASP A 78 0.21 -5.58 -16.11
C ASP A 78 0.10 -5.72 -14.59
N THR A 79 1.04 -5.11 -13.90
CA THR A 79 1.11 -5.13 -12.43
C THR A 79 -0.20 -4.70 -11.80
N SER A 80 -0.82 -3.65 -12.31
CA SER A 80 -2.07 -3.10 -11.75
C SER A 80 -3.21 -4.12 -11.81
N ALA A 81 -3.32 -4.87 -12.90
CA ALA A 81 -4.35 -5.91 -13.03
C ALA A 81 -4.12 -7.03 -12.03
N VAL A 82 -2.87 -7.44 -11.82
CA VAL A 82 -2.53 -8.49 -10.85
C VAL A 82 -2.84 -8.03 -9.44
N LEU A 83 -2.49 -6.79 -9.08
CA LEU A 83 -2.79 -6.24 -7.75
C LEU A 83 -4.29 -6.07 -7.52
N LEU A 84 -5.03 -5.67 -8.55
CA LEU A 84 -6.48 -5.55 -8.45
C LEU A 84 -7.13 -6.90 -8.16
N ALA A 85 -6.68 -7.95 -8.83
CA ALA A 85 -7.19 -9.30 -8.64
C ALA A 85 -6.72 -9.92 -7.31
N ASN A 86 -5.61 -9.44 -6.76
CA ASN A 86 -4.98 -9.98 -5.55
C ASN A 86 -4.61 -8.84 -4.58
N PRO A 87 -5.60 -8.23 -3.91
CA PRO A 87 -5.32 -7.07 -3.03
C PRO A 87 -4.31 -7.35 -1.91
N THR A 88 -4.20 -8.61 -1.46
CA THR A 88 -3.23 -8.98 -0.42
C THR A 88 -1.79 -8.94 -0.93
N LEU A 89 -1.59 -8.82 -2.25
CA LEU A 89 -0.28 -8.68 -2.85
C LEU A 89 0.23 -7.23 -2.81
N ILE A 90 -0.67 -6.27 -2.60
CA ILE A 90 -0.30 -4.86 -2.51
C ILE A 90 0.58 -4.63 -1.28
N LYS A 91 1.72 -3.98 -1.46
CA LYS A 91 2.60 -3.57 -0.36
C LYS A 91 1.84 -2.66 0.60
N ARG A 92 1.92 -2.93 1.90
CA ARG A 92 1.13 -2.23 2.91
C ARG A 92 1.98 -1.57 3.98
N PRO A 93 1.51 -0.48 4.56
CA PRO A 93 0.39 0.36 4.11
C PRO A 93 0.76 1.22 2.91
N VAL A 94 -0.25 1.66 2.15
CA VAL A 94 -0.09 2.73 1.17
C VAL A 94 -0.61 4.01 1.80
N LEU A 95 0.21 5.05 1.82
CA LEU A 95 -0.14 6.36 2.36
C LEU A 95 -0.36 7.35 1.23
N GLU A 96 -1.54 7.98 1.22
CA GLU A 96 -1.83 9.13 0.36
C GLU A 96 -2.10 10.34 1.24
N HIS A 97 -1.32 11.40 1.10
CA HIS A 97 -1.51 12.65 1.85
C HIS A 97 -0.99 13.82 1.02
N GLY A 98 -1.90 14.60 0.44
CA GLY A 98 -1.49 15.67 -0.47
C GLY A 98 -0.70 15.13 -1.64
N ASP A 99 0.52 15.62 -1.82
CA ASP A 99 1.43 15.15 -2.85
C ASP A 99 2.24 13.93 -2.44
N VAL A 100 2.09 13.49 -1.18
CA VAL A 100 2.82 12.33 -0.67
C VAL A 100 2.10 11.05 -1.08
N LEU A 101 2.87 10.13 -1.66
CA LEU A 101 2.44 8.76 -1.93
C LEU A 101 3.61 7.85 -1.60
N ASP A 102 3.42 6.95 -0.64
CA ASP A 102 4.50 6.04 -0.22
C ASP A 102 3.92 4.72 0.26
N VAL A 103 4.75 3.70 0.33
CA VAL A 103 4.40 2.39 0.85
C VAL A 103 5.32 2.00 2.00
N GLY A 104 4.79 1.19 2.90
CA GLY A 104 5.51 0.80 4.12
C GLY A 104 5.37 1.86 5.19
N PHE A 105 6.07 1.67 6.30
CA PHE A 105 6.05 2.60 7.42
C PHE A 105 7.43 2.76 8.03
N SER A 106 7.84 4.01 8.22
CA SER A 106 8.96 4.34 9.10
C SER A 106 8.63 5.63 9.84
N ILE A 107 9.06 5.70 11.09
CA ILE A 107 8.84 6.89 11.91
C ILE A 107 9.49 8.11 11.26
N ASP A 108 10.71 7.95 10.75
CA ASP A 108 11.45 9.04 10.13
C ASP A 108 10.72 9.60 8.90
N ALA A 109 10.24 8.73 8.01
CA ALA A 109 9.53 9.16 6.82
C ALA A 109 8.22 9.88 7.17
N TYR A 110 7.43 9.29 8.07
CA TYR A 110 6.14 9.88 8.47
C TYR A 110 6.35 11.21 9.21
N THR A 111 7.40 11.31 10.03
CA THR A 111 7.73 12.57 10.69
C THR A 111 7.98 13.68 9.66
N GLN A 112 8.70 13.37 8.58
CA GLN A 112 8.94 14.32 7.50
C GLN A 112 7.66 14.68 6.76
N TYR A 113 6.85 13.67 6.41
CA TYR A 113 5.62 13.91 5.64
C TYR A 113 4.64 14.80 6.39
N PHE A 114 4.55 14.64 7.69
CA PHE A 114 3.60 15.40 8.52
C PHE A 114 4.28 16.51 9.32
N GLN A 115 5.58 16.66 9.19
CA GLN A 115 6.39 17.71 9.86
C GLN A 115 6.15 17.79 11.37
N GLN A 116 6.17 16.62 11.98
CA GLN A 116 6.00 16.52 13.44
C GLN A 116 7.32 16.70 14.19
#